data_ec6e62cacafddc6b130522f0544b6635
#
_entry.id   ec6e62cacafddc6b130522f0544b6635
#
_cell.length_a   1.000
_cell.length_b   1.000
_cell.length_c   1.000
_cell.angle_alpha   90.00
_cell.angle_beta   90.00
_cell.angle_gamma   90.00
#
_symmetry.space_group_name_H-M   'P 1'
#
loop_
_entity.id
_entity.type
_entity.pdbx_description
1 polymer ?
#
loop_
_entity_poly.entity_id
_entity_poly.type
_entity_poly.pdbx_seq_one_letter_code
_entity_poly.pdbx_strand_id
1 'polypeptide(L)'
;NYALQQVLKRMGHEVWTLDYWKYDWLNWADMAWRVLAHKMLGHHVKFGRTPVEQQQLEMPLRRFVNRYMQLTAPRTKRFTKQTVRKYAMDALVVGSDQVWRPMYNYDVRDCFLKFAQELSVKRVAYAASFGTDAWEFTDAQTSECAALAKQFDGISVREKSGVGLCKDHLGVSAVHVLDPTLLLQAEDYAVLCKDIPQRKPF
;
A
#
# COMPACT_ATOMS: atom_id res chain seq x y z
N ASN A 1 -0.59 -7.77 2.73
CA ASN A 1 0.80 -7.87 3.24
C ASN A 1 1.10 -9.16 3.99
N TYR A 2 0.26 -9.62 4.96
CA TYR A 2 0.53 -10.84 5.75
C TYR A 2 0.84 -12.04 4.86
N ALA A 3 -0.05 -12.37 3.94
CA ALA A 3 0.12 -13.52 3.05
C ALA A 3 1.41 -13.45 2.24
N LEU A 4 1.68 -12.30 1.60
CA LEU A 4 2.90 -12.10 0.83
C LEU A 4 4.16 -12.26 1.71
N GLN A 5 4.15 -11.69 2.92
CA GLN A 5 5.27 -11.85 3.86
C GLN A 5 5.49 -13.33 4.24
N GLN A 6 4.41 -14.11 4.48
CA GLN A 6 4.52 -15.54 4.78
C GLN A 6 5.08 -16.34 3.61
N VAL A 7 4.61 -16.06 2.39
CA VAL A 7 5.11 -16.74 1.18
C VAL A 7 6.58 -16.47 0.96
N LEU A 8 7.01 -15.20 1.02
CA LEU A 8 8.41 -14.84 0.86
C LEU A 8 9.31 -15.45 1.94
N LYS A 9 8.83 -15.52 3.21
CA LYS A 9 9.54 -16.22 4.28
C LYS A 9 9.68 -17.72 4.01
N ARG A 10 8.65 -18.38 3.48
CA ARG A 10 8.71 -19.80 3.07
C ARG A 10 9.69 -20.04 1.93
N MET A 11 9.91 -19.03 1.09
CA MET A 11 10.93 -19.06 0.03
C MET A 11 12.35 -18.81 0.56
N GLY A 12 12.53 -18.59 1.86
CA GLY A 12 13.83 -18.39 2.50
C GLY A 12 14.29 -16.94 2.61
N HIS A 13 13.43 -15.96 2.31
CA HIS A 13 13.77 -14.55 2.42
C HIS A 13 13.55 -14.01 3.82
N GLU A 14 14.40 -13.09 4.27
CA GLU A 14 14.12 -12.23 5.40
C GLU A 14 13.24 -11.06 4.94
N VAL A 15 12.05 -10.92 5.52
CA VAL A 15 11.03 -10.02 4.98
C VAL A 15 10.58 -9.01 6.03
N TRP A 16 10.67 -7.73 5.67
CA TRP A 16 10.21 -6.61 6.49
C TRP A 16 9.11 -5.85 5.77
N THR A 17 8.05 -5.49 6.48
CA THR A 17 7.06 -4.52 5.98
C THR A 17 7.45 -3.14 6.46
N LEU A 18 7.59 -2.19 5.52
CA LEU A 18 7.82 -0.79 5.86
C LEU A 18 6.60 -0.25 6.61
N ASP A 19 6.78 0.01 7.91
CA ASP A 19 5.71 0.52 8.76
C ASP A 19 5.52 2.01 8.53
N TYR A 20 4.59 2.35 7.67
CA TYR A 20 4.29 3.70 7.23
C TYR A 20 3.04 4.25 7.91
N TRP A 21 3.10 5.52 8.33
CA TRP A 21 1.97 6.24 8.91
C TRP A 21 1.52 7.37 7.99
N LYS A 22 0.32 7.25 7.46
CA LYS A 22 -0.26 8.21 6.52
C LYS A 22 -0.82 9.49 7.21
N TYR A 23 -0.99 9.50 8.53
CA TYR A 23 -1.60 10.64 9.22
C TYR A 23 -0.61 11.79 9.40
N ASP A 24 -0.83 12.86 8.62
CA ASP A 24 -0.19 14.15 8.85
C ASP A 24 -1.22 15.09 9.50
N TRP A 25 -0.84 15.75 10.60
CA TRP A 25 -1.68 16.72 11.27
C TRP A 25 -2.02 17.93 10.35
N LEU A 26 -1.20 18.21 9.32
CA LEU A 26 -1.45 19.22 8.29
C LEU A 26 -2.72 18.91 7.48
N ASN A 27 -3.00 17.62 7.22
CA ASN A 27 -4.27 17.22 6.61
C ASN A 27 -5.47 17.50 7.52
N TRP A 28 -5.27 17.52 8.82
CA TRP A 28 -6.31 17.87 9.78
C TRP A 28 -6.64 19.37 9.76
N ALA A 29 -5.64 20.24 9.64
CA ALA A 29 -5.84 21.67 9.48
C ALA A 29 -6.54 22.02 8.17
N ASP A 30 -6.15 21.38 7.04
CA ASP A 30 -6.81 21.55 5.75
C ASP A 30 -8.25 21.03 5.79
N MET A 31 -8.49 19.89 6.44
CA MET A 31 -9.84 19.35 6.64
C MET A 31 -10.68 20.25 7.53
N ALA A 32 -10.12 20.82 8.58
CA ALA A 32 -10.81 21.77 9.47
C ALA A 32 -11.18 23.06 8.71
N TRP A 33 -10.27 23.57 7.86
CA TRP A 33 -10.53 24.72 6.99
C TRP A 33 -11.64 24.43 5.98
N ARG A 34 -11.62 23.27 5.32
CA ARG A 34 -12.69 22.85 4.38
C ARG A 34 -14.03 22.73 5.08
N VAL A 35 -14.06 22.12 6.27
CA VAL A 35 -15.29 22.02 7.08
C VAL A 35 -15.82 23.40 7.47
N LEU A 36 -14.94 24.33 7.89
CA LEU A 36 -15.32 25.69 8.24
C LEU A 36 -15.87 26.45 7.03
N ALA A 37 -15.18 26.37 5.88
CA ALA A 37 -15.61 27.00 4.64
C ALA A 37 -16.97 26.47 4.15
N HIS A 38 -17.18 25.14 4.18
CA HIS A 38 -18.48 24.54 3.83
C HIS A 38 -19.60 24.92 4.80
N LYS A 39 -19.29 25.03 6.11
CA LYS A 39 -20.26 25.48 7.11
C LYS A 39 -20.67 26.94 6.89
N MET A 40 -19.71 27.81 6.51
CA MET A 40 -20.00 29.21 6.16
C MET A 40 -20.86 29.34 4.90
N LEU A 41 -20.80 28.36 3.98
CA LEU A 41 -21.61 28.28 2.77
C LEU A 41 -22.96 27.58 2.95
N GLY A 42 -23.35 27.26 4.20
CA GLY A 42 -24.64 26.65 4.53
C GLY A 42 -24.77 25.16 4.17
N HIS A 43 -23.65 24.48 3.85
CA HIS A 43 -23.66 23.05 3.53
C HIS A 43 -23.54 22.19 4.78
N HIS A 44 -24.40 21.17 4.91
CA HIS A 44 -24.27 20.13 5.95
C HIS A 44 -23.08 19.23 5.63
N VAL A 45 -21.96 19.46 6.33
CA VAL A 45 -20.77 18.58 6.23
C VAL A 45 -20.87 17.52 7.33
N LYS A 46 -20.91 16.24 6.93
CA LYS A 46 -20.69 15.14 7.89
C LYS A 46 -19.23 15.21 8.33
N PHE A 47 -19.00 15.48 9.60
CA PHE A 47 -17.67 15.39 10.20
C PHE A 47 -17.11 14.00 9.98
N GLY A 48 -15.90 13.94 9.41
CA GLY A 48 -15.11 12.72 9.42
C GLY A 48 -14.81 12.28 10.87
N ARG A 49 -14.36 11.06 11.04
CA ARG A 49 -13.99 10.51 12.35
C ARG A 49 -12.90 11.35 13.00
N THR A 50 -13.01 11.54 14.30
CA THR A 50 -11.93 12.16 15.08
C THR A 50 -10.69 11.27 15.07
N PRO A 51 -9.48 11.83 15.29
CA PRO A 51 -8.26 11.03 15.39
C PRO A 51 -8.34 9.91 16.43
N VAL A 52 -9.05 10.14 17.53
CA VAL A 52 -9.27 9.14 18.60
C VAL A 52 -10.17 7.99 18.11
N GLU A 53 -11.28 8.31 17.47
CA GLU A 53 -12.19 7.30 16.88
C GLU A 53 -11.48 6.50 15.79
N GLN A 54 -10.69 7.16 14.96
CA GLN A 54 -9.92 6.49 13.93
C GLN A 54 -8.88 5.54 14.54
N GLN A 55 -8.16 5.98 15.57
CA GLN A 55 -7.20 5.14 16.28
C GLN A 55 -7.87 3.92 16.93
N GLN A 56 -9.06 4.10 17.53
CA GLN A 56 -9.81 2.99 18.12
C GLN A 56 -10.24 1.96 17.08
N LEU A 57 -10.64 2.40 15.90
CA LEU A 57 -11.01 1.51 14.79
C LEU A 57 -9.82 0.77 14.21
N GLU A 58 -8.64 1.40 14.19
CA GLU A 58 -7.42 0.79 13.68
C GLU A 58 -6.76 -0.16 14.69
N MET A 59 -7.08 -0.04 15.98
CA MET A 59 -6.45 -0.86 17.04
C MET A 59 -6.52 -2.37 16.81
N PRO A 60 -7.65 -2.98 16.39
CA PRO A 60 -7.68 -4.42 16.14
C PRO A 60 -6.74 -4.85 15.01
N LEU A 61 -6.76 -4.09 13.90
CA LEU A 61 -5.84 -4.33 12.78
C LEU A 61 -4.39 -4.14 13.21
N ARG A 62 -4.09 -3.10 13.99
CA ARG A 62 -2.75 -2.82 14.47
C ARG A 62 -2.22 -3.92 15.41
N ARG A 63 -3.08 -4.48 16.28
CA ARG A 63 -2.73 -5.65 17.10
C ARG A 63 -2.39 -6.86 16.24
N PHE A 64 -3.19 -7.13 15.21
CA PHE A 64 -2.91 -8.20 14.26
C PHE A 64 -1.55 -7.99 13.57
N VAL A 65 -1.33 -6.82 13.01
CA VAL A 65 -0.08 -6.47 12.30
C VAL A 65 1.13 -6.63 13.22
N ASN A 66 1.07 -6.10 14.44
CA ASN A 66 2.18 -6.20 15.40
C ASN A 66 2.44 -7.65 15.87
N ARG A 67 1.40 -8.51 15.91
CA ARG A 67 1.53 -9.89 16.35
C ARG A 67 2.07 -10.83 15.26
N TYR A 68 1.69 -10.60 14.00
CA TYR A 68 1.89 -11.57 12.93
C TYR A 68 2.83 -11.11 11.83
N MET A 69 3.22 -9.84 11.82
CA MET A 69 4.07 -9.28 10.76
C MET A 69 5.37 -8.73 11.32
N GLN A 70 6.42 -8.86 10.54
CA GLN A 70 7.71 -8.24 10.81
C GLN A 70 7.73 -6.83 10.22
N LEU A 71 7.90 -5.83 11.09
CA LEU A 71 7.80 -4.42 10.74
C LEU A 71 9.12 -3.70 10.95
N THR A 72 9.40 -2.70 10.11
CA THR A 72 10.51 -1.78 10.37
C THR A 72 10.21 -0.88 11.57
N ALA A 73 11.25 -0.50 12.32
CA ALA A 73 11.14 0.41 13.46
C ALA A 73 12.20 1.53 13.37
N PRO A 74 11.88 2.75 13.81
CA PRO A 74 10.55 3.23 14.21
C PRO A 74 9.60 3.34 13.01
N ARG A 75 8.31 3.47 13.30
CA ARG A 75 7.28 3.76 12.30
C ARG A 75 7.61 5.08 11.59
N THR A 76 7.57 5.08 10.26
CA THR A 76 7.99 6.24 9.45
C THR A 76 6.80 7.01 8.90
N LYS A 77 6.97 8.31 8.70
CA LYS A 77 6.01 9.18 8.01
C LYS A 77 6.31 9.31 6.52
N ARG A 78 7.48 8.89 6.08
CA ARG A 78 7.93 8.95 4.68
C ARG A 78 8.75 7.73 4.34
N PHE A 79 8.63 7.26 3.13
CA PHE A 79 9.56 6.29 2.57
C PHE A 79 10.89 6.98 2.27
N THR A 80 11.99 6.39 2.74
CA THR A 80 13.32 6.98 2.57
C THR A 80 14.37 5.92 2.23
N LYS A 81 15.39 6.33 1.48
CA LYS A 81 16.55 5.48 1.20
C LYS A 81 17.33 5.08 2.46
N GLN A 82 17.25 5.89 3.52
CA GLN A 82 17.89 5.55 4.80
C GLN A 82 17.25 4.31 5.44
N THR A 83 15.93 4.14 5.36
CA THR A 83 15.26 2.95 5.85
C THR A 83 15.72 1.71 5.10
N VAL A 84 15.82 1.77 3.78
CA VAL A 84 16.31 0.66 2.93
C VAL A 84 17.73 0.27 3.33
N ARG A 85 18.61 1.26 3.50
CA ARG A 85 20.01 1.03 3.93
C ARG A 85 20.12 0.47 5.34
N LYS A 86 19.32 1.00 6.29
CA LYS A 86 19.31 0.55 7.69
C LYS A 86 19.01 -0.93 7.83
N TYR A 87 18.10 -1.44 7.01
CA TYR A 87 17.69 -2.85 7.01
C TYR A 87 18.43 -3.69 5.95
N ALA A 88 19.45 -3.11 5.30
CA ALA A 88 20.22 -3.78 4.24
C ALA A 88 19.33 -4.50 3.21
N MET A 89 18.22 -3.86 2.83
CA MET A 89 17.27 -4.45 1.89
C MET A 89 17.91 -4.55 0.52
N ASP A 90 17.88 -5.74 -0.09
CA ASP A 90 18.33 -6.02 -1.46
C ASP A 90 17.18 -6.05 -2.46
N ALA A 91 15.94 -6.15 -1.97
CA ALA A 91 14.74 -6.11 -2.80
C ALA A 91 13.63 -5.29 -2.13
N LEU A 92 12.83 -4.60 -2.96
CA LEU A 92 11.63 -3.88 -2.56
C LEU A 92 10.44 -4.43 -3.33
N VAL A 93 9.38 -4.79 -2.60
CA VAL A 93 8.13 -5.26 -3.20
C VAL A 93 7.01 -4.29 -2.87
N VAL A 94 6.29 -3.84 -3.88
CA VAL A 94 5.10 -2.98 -3.74
C VAL A 94 3.85 -3.71 -4.23
N GLY A 95 2.76 -3.54 -3.55
CA GLY A 95 1.46 -4.19 -3.82
C GLY A 95 0.86 -4.72 -2.51
N SER A 96 -0.29 -5.31 -2.53
CA SER A 96 -1.19 -5.69 -3.62
C SER A 96 -2.41 -4.79 -3.76
N ASP A 97 -2.66 -3.90 -2.83
CA ASP A 97 -3.86 -3.05 -2.83
C ASP A 97 -3.77 -1.96 -3.93
N GLN A 98 -4.72 -1.04 -3.96
CA GLN A 98 -4.81 0.08 -4.91
C GLN A 98 -3.64 1.07 -4.74
N VAL A 99 -2.42 0.53 -4.69
CA VAL A 99 -1.19 1.29 -4.48
C VAL A 99 -0.85 2.17 -5.67
N TRP A 100 -1.35 1.83 -6.86
CA TRP A 100 -1.14 2.60 -8.08
C TRP A 100 -2.35 3.48 -8.45
N ARG A 101 -3.23 3.77 -7.47
CA ARG A 101 -4.32 4.73 -7.65
C ARG A 101 -3.95 6.09 -7.06
N PRO A 102 -3.82 7.16 -7.89
CA PRO A 102 -3.34 8.46 -7.40
C PRO A 102 -4.17 9.05 -6.27
N MET A 103 -5.51 8.93 -6.35
CA MET A 103 -6.42 9.51 -5.35
C MET A 103 -6.27 8.93 -3.95
N TYR A 104 -5.67 7.73 -3.80
CA TYR A 104 -5.46 7.08 -2.50
C TYR A 104 -4.07 7.30 -1.93
N ASN A 105 -3.18 7.94 -2.68
CA ASN A 105 -1.81 8.19 -2.27
C ASN A 105 -1.54 9.69 -2.16
N TYR A 106 -0.76 10.10 -1.16
CA TYR A 106 -0.27 11.47 -1.06
C TYR A 106 0.66 11.79 -2.24
N ASP A 107 1.57 10.88 -2.53
CA ASP A 107 2.38 10.89 -3.73
C ASP A 107 2.44 9.46 -4.29
N VAL A 108 1.76 9.23 -5.41
CA VAL A 108 1.72 7.91 -6.05
C VAL A 108 3.09 7.43 -6.49
N ARG A 109 4.05 8.34 -6.73
CA ARG A 109 5.42 8.02 -7.13
C ARG A 109 6.18 7.24 -6.06
N ASP A 110 5.82 7.39 -4.79
CA ASP A 110 6.37 6.57 -3.70
C ASP A 110 5.99 5.08 -3.86
N CYS A 111 4.81 4.81 -4.43
CA CYS A 111 4.39 3.46 -4.78
C CYS A 111 5.03 2.93 -6.08
N PHE A 112 5.72 3.79 -6.82
CA PHE A 112 6.68 3.42 -7.87
C PHE A 112 8.13 3.44 -7.37
N LEU A 113 8.32 3.41 -6.03
CA LEU A 113 9.62 3.31 -5.36
C LEU A 113 10.59 4.48 -5.69
N LYS A 114 10.05 5.70 -5.94
CA LYS A 114 10.84 6.90 -6.22
C LYS A 114 11.93 7.15 -5.18
N PHE A 115 11.63 6.92 -3.90
CA PHE A 115 12.58 7.10 -2.79
C PHE A 115 13.82 6.18 -2.88
N ALA A 116 13.74 5.10 -3.65
CA ALA A 116 14.81 4.12 -3.83
C ALA A 116 15.49 4.21 -5.21
N GLN A 117 15.19 5.21 -6.03
CA GLN A 117 15.63 5.32 -7.42
C GLN A 117 17.16 5.20 -7.58
N GLU A 118 17.94 5.74 -6.63
CA GLU A 118 19.41 5.74 -6.65
C GLU A 118 20.03 4.49 -6.00
N LEU A 119 19.21 3.55 -5.52
CA LEU A 119 19.71 2.36 -4.83
C LEU A 119 19.79 1.18 -5.79
N SER A 120 20.85 0.38 -5.64
CA SER A 120 21.01 -0.88 -6.36
C SER A 120 20.25 -1.98 -5.62
N VAL A 121 18.91 -1.98 -5.76
CA VAL A 121 18.01 -2.97 -5.16
C VAL A 121 17.05 -3.49 -6.21
N LYS A 122 16.61 -4.73 -6.06
CA LYS A 122 15.56 -5.31 -6.89
C LYS A 122 14.22 -4.61 -6.61
N ARG A 123 13.43 -4.36 -7.65
CA ARG A 123 12.12 -3.70 -7.57
C ARG A 123 11.06 -4.59 -8.19
N VAL A 124 10.08 -4.97 -7.39
CA VAL A 124 8.99 -5.84 -7.86
C VAL A 124 7.65 -5.22 -7.51
N ALA A 125 6.75 -5.15 -8.48
CA ALA A 125 5.35 -4.88 -8.23
C ALA A 125 4.59 -6.21 -8.24
N TYR A 126 4.03 -6.61 -7.09
CA TYR A 126 3.26 -7.83 -6.98
C TYR A 126 1.77 -7.53 -6.81
N ALA A 127 0.96 -7.95 -7.79
CA ALA A 127 -0.48 -7.74 -7.80
C ALA A 127 -0.88 -6.28 -7.50
N ALA A 128 -0.09 -5.30 -7.97
CA ALA A 128 -0.40 -3.89 -7.80
C ALA A 128 -1.72 -3.55 -8.49
N SER A 129 -2.52 -2.67 -7.89
CA SER A 129 -3.84 -2.36 -8.41
C SER A 129 -3.97 -0.86 -8.69
N PHE A 130 -4.57 -0.55 -9.84
CA PHE A 130 -5.05 0.79 -10.18
C PHE A 130 -6.43 1.06 -9.58
N GLY A 131 -7.21 0.01 -9.26
CA GLY A 131 -8.55 0.09 -8.69
C GLY A 131 -9.61 0.64 -9.63
N THR A 132 -9.26 0.84 -10.89
CA THR A 132 -10.12 1.35 -11.96
C THR A 132 -9.56 0.91 -13.32
N ASP A 133 -10.41 0.89 -14.34
CA ASP A 133 -10.01 0.66 -15.72
C ASP A 133 -9.65 1.96 -16.46
N ALA A 134 -9.89 3.12 -15.82
CA ALA A 134 -9.55 4.42 -16.35
C ALA A 134 -8.16 4.88 -15.86
N TRP A 135 -7.47 5.68 -16.70
CA TRP A 135 -6.22 6.30 -16.31
C TRP A 135 -6.47 7.59 -15.52
N GLU A 136 -6.11 7.62 -14.24
CA GLU A 136 -6.38 8.74 -13.31
C GLU A 136 -5.14 9.61 -13.03
N PHE A 137 -4.01 9.37 -13.69
CA PHE A 137 -2.78 10.13 -13.48
C PHE A 137 -2.79 11.42 -14.30
N THR A 138 -2.19 12.47 -13.77
CA THR A 138 -1.86 13.67 -14.56
C THR A 138 -0.71 13.38 -15.54
N ASP A 139 -0.52 14.20 -16.55
CA ASP A 139 0.57 14.04 -17.53
C ASP A 139 1.94 14.01 -16.85
N ALA A 140 2.17 14.86 -15.84
CA ALA A 140 3.39 14.90 -15.07
C ALA A 140 3.59 13.60 -14.27
N GLN A 141 2.54 13.09 -13.61
CA GLN A 141 2.60 11.82 -12.90
C GLN A 141 2.84 10.66 -13.86
N THR A 142 2.17 10.65 -15.01
CA THR A 142 2.34 9.64 -16.05
C THR A 142 3.78 9.56 -16.51
N SER A 143 4.39 10.68 -16.86
CA SER A 143 5.78 10.75 -17.32
C SER A 143 6.77 10.24 -16.26
N GLU A 144 6.64 10.72 -15.02
CA GLU A 144 7.52 10.29 -13.93
C GLU A 144 7.32 8.81 -13.57
N CYS A 145 6.06 8.35 -13.44
CA CYS A 145 5.76 6.97 -13.09
C CYS A 145 6.17 5.99 -14.19
N ALA A 146 6.07 6.39 -15.47
CA ALA A 146 6.56 5.58 -16.59
C ALA A 146 8.10 5.41 -16.53
N ALA A 147 8.84 6.47 -16.20
CA ALA A 147 10.28 6.39 -16.02
C ALA A 147 10.68 5.48 -14.84
N LEU A 148 9.93 5.55 -13.74
CA LEU A 148 10.13 4.70 -12.56
C LEU A 148 9.74 3.24 -12.83
N ALA A 149 8.63 3.00 -13.52
CA ALA A 149 8.13 1.66 -13.85
C ALA A 149 9.16 0.85 -14.67
N LYS A 150 9.89 1.50 -15.57
CA LYS A 150 10.97 0.87 -16.37
C LYS A 150 12.15 0.37 -15.52
N GLN A 151 12.24 0.78 -14.25
CA GLN A 151 13.29 0.32 -13.34
C GLN A 151 12.87 -0.93 -12.54
N PHE A 152 11.65 -1.43 -12.73
CA PHE A 152 11.20 -2.64 -12.06
C PHE A 152 11.75 -3.88 -12.76
N ASP A 153 12.22 -4.83 -11.96
CA ASP A 153 12.69 -6.15 -12.42
C ASP A 153 11.50 -7.07 -12.79
N GLY A 154 10.33 -6.82 -12.19
CA GLY A 154 9.10 -7.54 -12.49
C GLY A 154 7.86 -6.76 -12.08
N ILE A 155 6.85 -6.78 -12.94
CA ILE A 155 5.57 -6.11 -12.70
C ILE A 155 4.44 -7.09 -12.87
N SER A 156 3.62 -7.24 -11.83
CA SER A 156 2.34 -7.89 -11.92
C SER A 156 1.23 -7.01 -11.35
N VAL A 157 0.04 -7.14 -11.93
CA VAL A 157 -1.15 -6.37 -11.57
C VAL A 157 -2.30 -7.29 -11.22
N ARG A 158 -3.19 -6.83 -10.34
CA ARG A 158 -4.31 -7.61 -9.82
C ARG A 158 -5.51 -7.64 -10.78
N GLU A 159 -5.66 -6.62 -11.62
CA GLU A 159 -6.75 -6.53 -12.59
C GLU A 159 -6.22 -6.75 -14.01
N LYS A 160 -7.02 -7.45 -14.83
CA LYS A 160 -6.70 -7.70 -16.23
C LYS A 160 -6.55 -6.40 -17.03
N SER A 161 -7.39 -5.39 -16.74
CA SER A 161 -7.31 -4.05 -17.32
C SER A 161 -5.97 -3.36 -17.01
N GLY A 162 -5.40 -3.60 -15.81
CA GLY A 162 -4.12 -3.05 -15.40
C GLY A 162 -2.95 -3.42 -16.33
N VAL A 163 -3.02 -4.58 -17.01
CA VAL A 163 -2.03 -4.97 -18.02
C VAL A 163 -2.03 -3.99 -19.20
N GLY A 164 -3.24 -3.61 -19.67
CA GLY A 164 -3.39 -2.59 -20.70
C GLY A 164 -2.89 -1.22 -20.23
N LEU A 165 -3.28 -0.79 -19.04
CA LEU A 165 -2.84 0.48 -18.46
C LEU A 165 -1.30 0.57 -18.34
N CYS A 166 -0.64 -0.51 -17.92
CA CYS A 166 0.82 -0.58 -17.87
C CYS A 166 1.45 -0.42 -19.25
N LYS A 167 0.91 -1.10 -20.26
CA LYS A 167 1.42 -1.05 -21.62
C LYS A 167 1.20 0.34 -22.24
N ASP A 168 -0.02 0.87 -22.16
CA ASP A 168 -0.45 2.04 -22.92
C ASP A 168 0.05 3.34 -22.30
N HIS A 169 0.17 3.42 -20.96
CA HIS A 169 0.53 4.65 -20.25
C HIS A 169 1.92 4.63 -19.62
N LEU A 170 2.40 3.46 -19.17
CA LEU A 170 3.71 3.34 -18.54
C LEU A 170 4.79 2.80 -19.50
N GLY A 171 4.38 2.21 -20.63
CA GLY A 171 5.31 1.63 -21.61
C GLY A 171 6.08 0.42 -21.07
N VAL A 172 5.46 -0.37 -20.19
CA VAL A 172 6.04 -1.57 -19.57
C VAL A 172 5.12 -2.78 -19.72
N SER A 173 5.70 -3.97 -19.73
CA SER A 173 4.93 -5.22 -19.70
C SER A 173 4.57 -5.59 -18.27
N ALA A 174 3.34 -6.06 -18.06
CA ALA A 174 2.87 -6.55 -16.77
C ALA A 174 2.15 -7.89 -16.95
N VAL A 175 2.13 -8.71 -15.88
CA VAL A 175 1.42 -9.99 -15.83
C VAL A 175 0.22 -9.85 -14.91
N HIS A 176 -0.93 -10.38 -15.32
CA HIS A 176 -2.10 -10.48 -14.45
C HIS A 176 -1.93 -11.64 -13.48
N VAL A 177 -2.06 -11.36 -12.18
CA VAL A 177 -1.93 -12.36 -11.11
C VAL A 177 -3.02 -12.19 -10.07
N LEU A 178 -3.24 -13.22 -9.26
CA LEU A 178 -4.17 -13.18 -8.14
C LEU A 178 -3.63 -12.35 -6.99
N ASP A 179 -4.55 -11.84 -6.16
CA ASP A 179 -4.17 -11.18 -4.91
C ASP A 179 -3.36 -12.15 -4.02
N PRO A 180 -2.32 -11.68 -3.32
CA PRO A 180 -1.48 -12.54 -2.49
C PRO A 180 -2.21 -13.25 -1.36
N THR A 181 -3.41 -12.82 -0.98
CA THR A 181 -4.24 -13.55 -0.03
C THR A 181 -4.62 -14.95 -0.53
N LEU A 182 -4.60 -15.18 -1.83
CA LEU A 182 -4.88 -16.47 -2.46
C LEU A 182 -3.64 -17.37 -2.61
N LEU A 183 -2.47 -16.92 -2.18
CA LEU A 183 -1.23 -17.71 -2.19
C LEU A 183 -1.10 -18.65 -0.98
N LEU A 184 -1.87 -18.41 0.07
CA LEU A 184 -1.90 -19.24 1.26
C LEU A 184 -3.09 -20.20 1.22
N GLN A 185 -2.92 -21.35 1.88
CA GLN A 185 -3.98 -22.34 2.04
C GLN A 185 -4.92 -21.95 3.20
N ALA A 186 -6.11 -22.55 3.24
CA ALA A 186 -7.12 -22.29 4.27
C ALA A 186 -6.56 -22.57 5.68
N GLU A 187 -5.72 -23.60 5.82
CA GLU A 187 -5.08 -23.99 7.08
C GLU A 187 -4.17 -22.89 7.64
N ASP A 188 -3.50 -22.12 6.76
CA ASP A 188 -2.65 -21.00 7.15
C ASP A 188 -3.46 -19.87 7.82
N TYR A 189 -4.70 -19.68 7.36
CA TYR A 189 -5.62 -18.71 7.97
C TYR A 189 -6.35 -19.25 9.19
N ALA A 190 -6.64 -20.56 9.24
CA ALA A 190 -7.29 -21.20 10.37
C ALA A 190 -6.49 -21.02 11.67
N VAL A 191 -5.16 -21.00 11.58
CA VAL A 191 -4.29 -20.73 12.73
C VAL A 191 -4.54 -19.36 13.36
N LEU A 192 -4.89 -18.36 12.54
CA LEU A 192 -5.17 -16.98 12.98
C LEU A 192 -6.50 -16.87 13.72
N CYS A 193 -7.41 -17.83 13.50
CA CYS A 193 -8.76 -17.83 14.05
C CYS A 193 -8.90 -18.65 15.34
N LYS A 194 -7.85 -19.35 15.80
CA LYS A 194 -7.93 -20.28 16.95
C LYS A 194 -8.40 -19.62 18.25
N ASP A 195 -8.06 -18.37 18.45
CA ASP A 195 -8.38 -17.61 19.68
C ASP A 195 -9.68 -16.78 19.53
N ILE A 196 -10.40 -16.89 18.42
CA ILE A 196 -11.64 -16.14 18.21
C ILE A 196 -12.80 -16.96 18.77
N PRO A 197 -13.59 -16.41 19.74
CA PRO A 197 -14.79 -17.07 20.21
C PRO A 197 -15.74 -17.36 19.05
N GLN A 198 -16.16 -18.63 18.93
CA GLN A 198 -17.16 -18.99 17.94
C GLN A 198 -18.46 -18.22 18.26
N ARG A 199 -18.86 -17.31 17.39
CA ARG A 199 -20.17 -16.70 17.47
C ARG A 199 -21.19 -17.74 17.02
N LYS A 200 -22.30 -17.86 17.80
CA LYS A 200 -23.44 -18.67 17.36
C LYS A 200 -23.87 -18.18 15.98
N PRO A 201 -24.22 -19.06 15.05
CA PRO A 201 -24.81 -18.66 13.77
C PRO A 201 -26.09 -17.88 14.07
N PHE A 202 -26.31 -16.81 13.28
CA PHE A 202 -27.55 -16.01 13.36
C PHE A 202 -28.75 -16.84 12.94
#